data_44cdf2ba1375ceef38ac6a1bb04a4135
#
_entry.id   44cdf2ba1375ceef38ac6a1bb04a4135
#
_cell.length_a   1.000
_cell.length_b   1.000
_cell.length_c   1.000
_cell.angle_alpha   90.00
_cell.angle_beta   90.00
_cell.angle_gamma   90.00
#
_symmetry.space_group_name_H-M   'P 1'
#
loop_
_entity.id
_entity.type
_entity.pdbx_description
1 polymer ?
#
loop_
_entity_poly.entity_id
_entity_poly.type
_entity_poly.pdbx_seq_one_letter_code
_entity_poly.pdbx_strand_id
1 'polypeptide(L)'
;MFRKIIYPLVSGFCLQLSLSGADLLKPYTGPSVPGVDTSTLTGKVMAGYQGWFNCEGDGADLGWTHWSRHKDQTFGPGNVTVDLWPDVSEYDPDELYETGFRFEDGAAAKVFSSYNKKTVLRHFAWMRDYGIDGAFVQRFANGLRDPTKKAHKDEVLSHAREGANRNGRAYAVMYDLSGLPKGGTKLVETDWRELRDKMQITNDPAYLNHKGKPVVTVWGIGFMDGGKPRAYTLKECYELVRFLKADGCTVMLGVPTGWRTLDRDCAKDPLMHEI
;
A
#
# COMPACT_ATOMS: atom_id res chain seq x y z
N MET A 1 -57.62 -21.83 18.04
CA MET A 1 -57.50 -21.19 16.72
C MET A 1 -56.31 -20.22 16.79
N PHE A 2 -55.09 -20.67 16.52
CA PHE A 2 -53.87 -19.86 16.61
C PHE A 2 -53.46 -19.43 15.21
N ARG A 3 -53.51 -18.09 14.94
CA ARG A 3 -52.98 -17.50 13.70
C ARG A 3 -51.47 -17.45 13.78
N LYS A 4 -50.79 -18.15 12.88
CA LYS A 4 -49.32 -17.99 12.63
C LYS A 4 -49.13 -16.67 11.84
N ILE A 5 -48.38 -15.75 12.43
CA ILE A 5 -47.89 -14.54 11.75
C ILE A 5 -46.57 -14.93 11.08
N ILE A 6 -46.54 -14.89 9.76
CA ILE A 6 -45.32 -15.11 8.94
C ILE A 6 -44.71 -13.73 8.69
N TYR A 7 -43.52 -13.49 9.23
CA TYR A 7 -42.72 -12.31 8.86
C TYR A 7 -41.93 -12.61 7.58
N PRO A 8 -41.96 -11.74 6.57
CA PRO A 8 -41.07 -11.92 5.43
C PRO A 8 -39.63 -11.61 5.82
N LEU A 9 -38.72 -12.57 5.59
CA LEU A 9 -37.30 -12.33 5.61
C LEU A 9 -36.95 -11.39 4.45
N VAL A 10 -36.69 -10.14 4.74
CA VAL A 10 -36.06 -9.22 3.79
C VAL A 10 -34.57 -9.47 3.88
N SER A 11 -34.05 -10.32 3.00
CA SER A 11 -32.61 -10.45 2.76
C SER A 11 -32.15 -9.19 2.04
N GLY A 12 -31.60 -8.25 2.81
CA GLY A 12 -30.92 -7.08 2.27
C GLY A 12 -29.65 -7.53 1.53
N PHE A 13 -29.74 -7.64 0.21
CA PHE A 13 -28.56 -7.71 -0.66
C PHE A 13 -27.87 -6.34 -0.56
N CYS A 14 -26.80 -6.26 0.23
CA CYS A 14 -25.89 -5.12 0.18
C CYS A 14 -25.13 -5.23 -1.14
N LEU A 15 -25.61 -4.51 -2.18
CA LEU A 15 -24.84 -4.32 -3.41
C LEU A 15 -23.62 -3.49 -3.04
N GLN A 16 -22.48 -4.12 -2.88
CA GLN A 16 -21.20 -3.41 -2.94
C GLN A 16 -21.03 -2.96 -4.39
N LEU A 17 -21.34 -1.69 -4.65
CA LEU A 17 -20.99 -1.04 -5.90
C LEU A 17 -19.47 -0.95 -5.95
N SER A 18 -18.83 -1.85 -6.67
CA SER A 18 -17.42 -1.71 -7.06
C SER A 18 -17.33 -0.42 -7.86
N LEU A 19 -16.64 0.57 -7.31
CA LEU A 19 -16.33 1.80 -8.04
C LEU A 19 -15.55 1.43 -9.29
N SER A 20 -15.91 1.98 -10.45
CA SER A 20 -15.11 1.78 -11.65
C SER A 20 -13.71 2.36 -11.41
N GLY A 21 -12.66 1.77 -11.99
CA GLY A 21 -11.28 2.26 -11.81
C GLY A 21 -11.10 3.76 -12.11
N ALA A 22 -11.98 4.35 -12.92
CA ALA A 22 -12.04 5.79 -13.19
C ALA A 22 -12.49 6.61 -11.96
N ASP A 23 -13.28 6.03 -11.05
CA ASP A 23 -13.75 6.73 -9.85
C ASP A 23 -12.71 6.76 -8.72
N LEU A 24 -11.76 5.83 -8.72
CA LEU A 24 -10.68 5.76 -7.74
C LEU A 24 -9.63 6.86 -7.93
N LEU A 25 -9.43 7.29 -9.17
CA LEU A 25 -8.46 8.32 -9.54
C LEU A 25 -9.06 9.74 -9.54
N LYS A 26 -10.11 10.00 -8.75
CA LYS A 26 -10.68 11.34 -8.58
C LYS A 26 -10.06 12.06 -7.38
N PRO A 27 -10.08 13.40 -7.36
CA PRO A 27 -9.75 14.18 -6.18
C PRO A 27 -10.58 13.75 -4.98
N TYR A 28 -9.99 13.80 -3.79
CA TYR A 28 -10.71 13.50 -2.55
C TYR A 28 -11.64 14.66 -2.19
N THR A 29 -12.90 14.33 -1.91
CA THR A 29 -13.94 15.30 -1.51
C THR A 29 -14.61 14.93 -0.19
N GLY A 30 -14.10 13.90 0.48
CA GLY A 30 -14.62 13.44 1.77
C GLY A 30 -14.18 14.32 2.95
N PRO A 31 -14.58 13.93 4.18
CA PRO A 31 -14.18 14.64 5.39
C PRO A 31 -12.67 14.63 5.60
N SER A 32 -12.10 15.78 5.98
CA SER A 32 -10.71 15.89 6.43
C SER A 32 -10.68 16.59 7.79
N VAL A 33 -10.07 15.95 8.78
CA VAL A 33 -9.94 16.50 10.13
C VAL A 33 -8.54 17.02 10.38
N PRO A 34 -8.37 18.11 11.14
CA PRO A 34 -7.05 18.56 11.59
C PRO A 34 -6.32 17.46 12.37
N GLY A 35 -5.00 17.39 12.22
CA GLY A 35 -4.19 16.39 12.91
C GLY A 35 -2.71 16.72 12.84
N VAL A 36 -1.90 15.80 12.34
CA VAL A 36 -0.46 16.03 12.19
C VAL A 36 -0.20 17.12 11.16
N ASP A 37 0.86 17.89 11.41
CA ASP A 37 1.36 18.86 10.45
C ASP A 37 1.94 18.13 9.21
N THR A 38 1.26 18.23 8.08
CA THR A 38 1.66 17.60 6.80
C THR A 38 2.68 18.42 6.02
N SER A 39 3.11 19.58 6.49
CA SER A 39 4.05 20.47 5.80
C SER A 39 5.52 20.03 5.91
N THR A 40 5.82 19.11 6.83
CA THR A 40 7.18 18.65 7.10
C THR A 40 7.24 17.17 7.49
N LEU A 41 8.32 16.52 7.07
CA LEU A 41 8.70 15.17 7.51
C LEU A 41 9.46 15.19 8.86
N THR A 42 9.96 16.36 9.28
CA THR A 42 10.78 16.47 10.50
C THR A 42 9.97 16.15 11.75
N GLY A 43 10.53 15.29 12.60
CA GLY A 43 9.93 14.90 13.88
C GLY A 43 8.72 13.96 13.74
N LYS A 44 8.51 13.33 12.59
CA LYS A 44 7.40 12.42 12.35
C LYS A 44 7.78 10.95 12.52
N VAL A 45 6.86 10.19 13.08
CA VAL A 45 6.89 8.73 13.07
C VAL A 45 6.04 8.25 11.89
N MET A 46 6.70 7.74 10.85
CA MET A 46 6.05 7.28 9.63
C MET A 46 6.23 5.77 9.48
N ALA A 47 5.15 5.03 9.27
CA ALA A 47 5.18 3.60 9.03
C ALA A 47 5.24 3.29 7.52
N GLY A 48 5.93 2.21 7.12
CA GLY A 48 5.76 1.62 5.79
C GLY A 48 4.45 0.85 5.75
N TYR A 49 3.50 1.26 4.91
CA TYR A 49 2.20 0.62 4.81
C TYR A 49 2.17 -0.37 3.64
N GLN A 50 2.16 -1.66 4.00
CA GLN A 50 2.16 -2.78 3.07
C GLN A 50 0.72 -3.23 2.76
N GLY A 51 -0.01 -2.42 1.98
CA GLY A 51 -1.39 -2.67 1.61
C GLY A 51 -1.55 -3.71 0.50
N TRP A 52 -0.95 -4.89 0.64
CA TRP A 52 -0.92 -5.92 -0.40
C TRP A 52 -1.28 -7.34 0.06
N PHE A 53 -1.72 -7.50 1.30
CA PHE A 53 -2.20 -8.77 1.82
C PHE A 53 -3.64 -9.00 1.35
N ASN A 54 -3.86 -10.04 0.55
CA ASN A 54 -5.17 -10.39 0.01
C ASN A 54 -5.63 -11.76 0.49
N CYS A 55 -6.95 -11.90 0.54
CA CYS A 55 -7.62 -13.14 0.89
C CYS A 55 -8.54 -13.60 -0.24
N GLU A 56 -8.76 -14.89 -0.34
CA GLU A 56 -9.81 -15.40 -1.22
C GLU A 56 -11.17 -14.84 -0.78
N GLY A 57 -11.96 -14.33 -1.73
CA GLY A 57 -13.27 -13.74 -1.46
C GLY A 57 -13.25 -12.28 -0.98
N ASP A 58 -12.09 -11.60 -0.95
CA ASP A 58 -11.98 -10.18 -0.59
C ASP A 58 -12.43 -9.20 -1.70
N GLY A 59 -12.69 -9.72 -2.91
CA GLY A 59 -13.09 -8.94 -4.08
C GLY A 59 -11.96 -8.43 -4.95
N ALA A 60 -10.69 -8.65 -4.56
CA ALA A 60 -9.52 -8.22 -5.34
C ALA A 60 -9.14 -9.21 -6.46
N ASP A 61 -9.64 -10.44 -6.41
CA ASP A 61 -9.29 -11.55 -7.31
C ASP A 61 -7.77 -11.84 -7.38
N LEU A 62 -7.07 -11.64 -6.27
CA LEU A 62 -5.64 -11.86 -6.14
C LEU A 62 -5.28 -13.09 -5.30
N GLY A 63 -6.29 -13.83 -4.79
CA GLY A 63 -6.12 -14.99 -3.92
C GLY A 63 -5.37 -14.63 -2.62
N TRP A 64 -4.68 -15.60 -2.03
CA TRP A 64 -3.95 -15.44 -0.77
C TRP A 64 -2.59 -14.74 -0.94
N THR A 65 -2.56 -13.62 -1.67
CA THR A 65 -1.33 -12.88 -1.94
C THR A 65 -0.69 -12.37 -0.64
N HIS A 66 0.61 -12.60 -0.51
CA HIS A 66 1.48 -12.29 0.63
C HIS A 66 1.17 -13.04 1.94
N TRP A 67 0.01 -13.66 2.09
CA TRP A 67 -0.24 -14.60 3.20
C TRP A 67 0.36 -15.97 2.91
N SER A 68 0.14 -16.48 1.70
CA SER A 68 0.56 -17.82 1.30
C SER A 68 1.72 -17.79 0.31
N ARG A 69 2.49 -18.88 0.30
CA ARG A 69 3.58 -19.11 -0.65
C ARG A 69 3.04 -19.33 -2.07
N HIS A 70 1.92 -20.03 -2.16
CA HIS A 70 1.17 -20.29 -3.40
C HIS A 70 -0.21 -19.66 -3.27
N LYS A 71 -0.37 -18.48 -3.84
CA LYS A 71 -1.57 -17.62 -3.65
C LYS A 71 -2.88 -18.24 -4.12
N ASP A 72 -2.81 -19.19 -5.07
CA ASP A 72 -3.97 -19.90 -5.62
C ASP A 72 -4.38 -21.14 -4.79
N GLN A 73 -3.70 -21.37 -3.66
CA GLN A 73 -4.01 -22.40 -2.69
C GLN A 73 -4.37 -21.77 -1.35
N THR A 74 -5.24 -22.43 -0.59
CA THR A 74 -5.67 -21.95 0.73
C THR A 74 -4.46 -21.64 1.62
N PHE A 75 -4.50 -20.50 2.26
CA PHE A 75 -3.53 -20.13 3.30
C PHE A 75 -3.72 -21.06 4.50
N GLY A 76 -2.78 -21.94 4.71
CA GLY A 76 -2.90 -23.04 5.69
C GLY A 76 -1.56 -23.73 5.95
N PRO A 77 -1.55 -24.80 6.75
CA PRO A 77 -0.34 -25.56 7.05
C PRO A 77 0.44 -25.95 5.80
N GLY A 78 1.74 -25.63 5.77
CA GLY A 78 2.63 -25.87 4.63
C GLY A 78 2.59 -24.81 3.52
N ASN A 79 1.63 -23.90 3.53
CA ASN A 79 1.48 -22.82 2.56
C ASN A 79 1.38 -21.44 3.24
N VAL A 80 2.46 -21.02 3.90
CA VAL A 80 2.55 -19.80 4.74
C VAL A 80 3.82 -19.03 4.42
N THR A 81 3.74 -17.69 4.46
CA THR A 81 4.89 -16.79 4.28
C THR A 81 5.14 -15.90 5.48
N VAL A 82 4.21 -15.84 6.42
CA VAL A 82 4.34 -14.99 7.62
C VAL A 82 4.81 -15.82 8.81
N ASP A 83 5.60 -15.21 9.69
CA ASP A 83 6.16 -15.86 10.88
C ASP A 83 5.30 -15.62 12.12
N LEU A 84 4.47 -14.56 12.12
CA LEU A 84 3.61 -14.20 13.25
C LEU A 84 2.15 -14.10 12.79
N TRP A 85 1.22 -14.57 13.64
CA TRP A 85 -0.20 -14.36 13.43
C TRP A 85 -0.59 -12.94 13.80
N PRO A 86 -1.37 -12.23 12.96
CA PRO A 86 -1.82 -10.89 13.31
C PRO A 86 -2.81 -10.94 14.47
N ASP A 87 -2.76 -9.94 15.35
CA ASP A 87 -3.84 -9.73 16.30
C ASP A 87 -5.07 -9.22 15.53
N VAL A 88 -6.15 -9.98 15.61
CA VAL A 88 -7.41 -9.69 14.92
C VAL A 88 -8.55 -9.38 15.89
N SER A 89 -8.25 -9.17 17.16
CA SER A 89 -9.25 -8.99 18.22
C SER A 89 -10.12 -7.73 18.05
N GLU A 90 -9.58 -6.70 17.42
CA GLU A 90 -10.30 -5.45 17.17
C GLU A 90 -11.01 -5.37 15.80
N TYR A 91 -10.87 -6.41 14.95
CA TYR A 91 -11.54 -6.44 13.65
C TYR A 91 -12.98 -6.93 13.80
N ASP A 92 -13.86 -6.37 13.00
CA ASP A 92 -15.23 -6.87 12.89
C ASP A 92 -15.29 -8.13 12.00
N PRO A 93 -16.33 -8.97 12.14
CA PRO A 93 -16.42 -10.22 11.39
C PRO A 93 -16.37 -10.07 9.86
N ASP A 94 -16.81 -8.93 9.32
CA ASP A 94 -16.82 -8.61 7.88
C ASP A 94 -15.46 -8.16 7.33
N GLU A 95 -14.46 -8.00 8.20
CA GLU A 95 -13.06 -7.69 7.83
C GLU A 95 -12.18 -8.94 7.79
N LEU A 96 -12.69 -10.09 8.28
CA LEU A 96 -11.93 -11.30 8.54
C LEU A 96 -12.28 -12.44 7.59
N TYR A 97 -11.25 -13.12 7.10
CA TYR A 97 -11.32 -14.21 6.14
C TYR A 97 -10.80 -15.49 6.77
N GLU A 98 -11.58 -16.60 6.67
CA GLU A 98 -11.18 -17.88 7.22
C GLU A 98 -10.02 -18.50 6.45
N THR A 99 -9.08 -19.08 7.19
CA THR A 99 -7.90 -19.76 6.67
C THR A 99 -8.00 -21.27 6.82
N GLY A 100 -7.04 -22.02 6.28
CA GLY A 100 -6.89 -23.44 6.54
C GLY A 100 -6.31 -23.79 7.91
N PHE A 101 -6.01 -22.79 8.75
CA PHE A 101 -5.54 -23.01 10.11
C PHE A 101 -6.71 -23.09 11.08
N ARG A 102 -6.50 -23.87 12.15
CA ARG A 102 -7.44 -24.01 13.26
C ARG A 102 -6.71 -23.73 14.58
N PHE A 103 -7.41 -23.11 15.51
CA PHE A 103 -6.98 -23.01 16.90
C PHE A 103 -7.14 -24.37 17.60
N GLU A 104 -6.57 -24.52 18.79
CA GLU A 104 -6.61 -25.75 19.60
C GLU A 104 -8.04 -26.21 19.93
N ASP A 105 -8.96 -25.25 20.11
CA ASP A 105 -10.40 -25.48 20.34
C ASP A 105 -11.18 -25.84 19.07
N GLY A 106 -10.51 -25.95 17.90
CA GLY A 106 -11.09 -26.26 16.60
C GLY A 106 -11.68 -25.05 15.86
N ALA A 107 -11.68 -23.85 16.45
CA ALA A 107 -12.18 -22.65 15.79
C ALA A 107 -11.30 -22.28 14.58
N ALA A 108 -11.92 -21.73 13.53
CA ALA A 108 -11.18 -21.26 12.36
C ALA A 108 -10.31 -20.06 12.71
N ALA A 109 -9.02 -20.13 12.40
CA ALA A 109 -8.15 -18.97 12.46
C ALA A 109 -8.41 -18.06 11.26
N LYS A 110 -8.46 -16.76 11.49
CA LYS A 110 -8.82 -15.75 10.47
C LYS A 110 -7.73 -14.70 10.35
N VAL A 111 -7.66 -14.11 9.15
CA VAL A 111 -6.79 -12.95 8.88
C VAL A 111 -7.56 -11.87 8.14
N PHE A 112 -7.00 -10.67 8.08
CA PHE A 112 -7.58 -9.53 7.38
C PHE A 112 -7.14 -9.47 5.90
N SER A 113 -7.87 -8.69 5.08
CA SER A 113 -7.41 -8.25 3.77
C SER A 113 -7.15 -6.75 3.75
N SER A 114 -6.00 -6.35 3.17
CA SER A 114 -5.68 -4.95 2.91
C SER A 114 -6.55 -4.32 1.81
N TYR A 115 -7.30 -5.11 1.06
CA TYR A 115 -8.26 -4.61 0.07
C TYR A 115 -9.55 -4.12 0.72
N ASN A 116 -9.90 -4.66 1.89
CA ASN A 116 -11.09 -4.24 2.63
C ASN A 116 -10.94 -2.80 3.12
N LYS A 117 -11.84 -1.92 2.68
CA LYS A 117 -11.84 -0.50 3.04
C LYS A 117 -11.87 -0.28 4.55
N LYS A 118 -12.74 -0.99 5.26
CA LYS A 118 -12.92 -0.84 6.71
C LYS A 118 -11.61 -1.16 7.45
N THR A 119 -10.91 -2.20 7.02
CA THR A 119 -9.58 -2.58 7.53
C THR A 119 -8.56 -1.46 7.37
N VAL A 120 -8.47 -0.87 6.18
CA VAL A 120 -7.53 0.24 5.93
C VAL A 120 -7.88 1.45 6.81
N LEU A 121 -9.15 1.80 6.92
CA LEU A 121 -9.60 2.92 7.77
C LEU A 121 -9.28 2.66 9.25
N ARG A 122 -9.43 1.41 9.73
CA ARG A 122 -9.08 0.98 11.08
C ARG A 122 -7.58 1.13 11.34
N HIS A 123 -6.72 0.75 10.41
CA HIS A 123 -5.27 0.93 10.53
C HIS A 123 -4.89 2.39 10.72
N PHE A 124 -5.53 3.32 10.01
CA PHE A 124 -5.30 4.76 10.22
C PHE A 124 -5.88 5.29 11.53
N ALA A 125 -6.98 4.70 12.04
CA ALA A 125 -7.46 4.99 13.39
C ALA A 125 -6.45 4.54 14.44
N TRP A 126 -5.88 3.35 14.33
CA TRP A 126 -4.80 2.88 15.20
C TRP A 126 -3.55 3.78 15.12
N MET A 127 -3.16 4.24 13.93
CA MET A 127 -2.05 5.19 13.82
C MET A 127 -2.31 6.45 14.66
N ARG A 128 -3.54 6.97 14.67
CA ARG A 128 -3.94 8.09 15.53
C ARG A 128 -3.84 7.71 17.01
N ASP A 129 -4.41 6.59 17.38
CA ASP A 129 -4.55 6.17 18.78
C ASP A 129 -3.21 5.78 19.42
N TYR A 130 -2.27 5.29 18.62
CA TYR A 130 -0.93 4.86 19.05
C TYR A 130 0.20 5.85 18.68
N GLY A 131 -0.12 7.07 18.25
CA GLY A 131 0.87 8.12 18.05
C GLY A 131 1.77 7.95 16.80
N ILE A 132 1.31 7.21 15.79
CA ILE A 132 1.97 7.11 14.49
C ILE A 132 1.44 8.25 13.62
N ASP A 133 2.34 9.11 13.11
CA ASP A 133 1.94 10.32 12.37
C ASP A 133 1.39 10.03 10.97
N GLY A 134 1.78 8.92 10.37
CA GLY A 134 1.26 8.56 9.06
C GLY A 134 1.98 7.40 8.40
N ALA A 135 1.73 7.24 7.10
CA ALA A 135 2.21 6.10 6.34
C ALA A 135 2.84 6.46 4.99
N PHE A 136 3.91 5.73 4.65
CA PHE A 136 4.37 5.59 3.27
C PHE A 136 3.61 4.42 2.64
N VAL A 137 2.65 4.72 1.78
CA VAL A 137 1.79 3.70 1.13
C VAL A 137 2.56 3.06 -0.02
N GLN A 138 2.95 1.81 0.15
CA GLN A 138 3.79 1.10 -0.81
C GLN A 138 3.02 0.68 -2.06
N ARG A 139 3.63 0.91 -3.22
CA ARG A 139 3.16 0.49 -4.55
C ARG A 139 4.26 -0.28 -5.26
N PHE A 140 4.12 -1.59 -5.43
CA PHE A 140 5.03 -2.37 -6.26
C PHE A 140 4.92 -1.92 -7.72
N ALA A 141 5.98 -1.30 -8.22
CA ALA A 141 6.00 -0.75 -9.58
C ALA A 141 5.86 -1.86 -10.66
N ASN A 142 6.39 -3.06 -10.40
CA ASN A 142 6.24 -4.19 -11.31
C ASN A 142 4.77 -4.61 -11.54
N GLY A 143 3.92 -4.43 -10.54
CA GLY A 143 2.48 -4.73 -10.66
C GLY A 143 1.68 -3.71 -11.47
N LEU A 144 2.24 -2.53 -11.79
CA LEU A 144 1.54 -1.47 -12.55
C LEU A 144 1.27 -1.83 -14.02
N ARG A 145 1.93 -2.87 -14.54
CA ARG A 145 1.71 -3.42 -15.88
C ARG A 145 0.45 -4.27 -16.00
N ASP A 146 -0.01 -4.80 -14.90
CA ASP A 146 -1.16 -5.68 -14.79
C ASP A 146 -2.38 -4.85 -14.37
N PRO A 147 -3.44 -4.76 -15.16
CA PRO A 147 -4.61 -3.93 -14.84
C PRO A 147 -5.26 -4.28 -13.51
N THR A 148 -5.38 -5.56 -13.16
CA THR A 148 -5.98 -6.03 -11.90
C THR A 148 -5.13 -5.59 -10.71
N LYS A 149 -3.81 -5.79 -10.79
CA LYS A 149 -2.89 -5.37 -9.72
C LYS A 149 -2.78 -3.85 -9.60
N LYS A 150 -2.89 -3.12 -10.71
CA LYS A 150 -2.95 -1.66 -10.69
C LYS A 150 -4.23 -1.19 -10.02
N ALA A 151 -5.39 -1.71 -10.41
CA ALA A 151 -6.68 -1.38 -9.81
C ALA A 151 -6.67 -1.63 -8.29
N HIS A 152 -6.16 -2.78 -7.85
CA HIS A 152 -5.97 -3.07 -6.43
C HIS A 152 -5.15 -1.99 -5.71
N LYS A 153 -4.01 -1.56 -6.29
CA LYS A 153 -3.16 -0.52 -5.69
C LYS A 153 -3.85 0.84 -5.64
N ASP A 154 -4.64 1.16 -6.65
CA ASP A 154 -5.41 2.40 -6.71
C ASP A 154 -6.51 2.41 -5.63
N GLU A 155 -7.19 1.27 -5.43
CA GLU A 155 -8.20 1.08 -4.37
C GLU A 155 -7.59 1.26 -2.98
N VAL A 156 -6.51 0.51 -2.68
CA VAL A 156 -5.82 0.60 -1.39
C VAL A 156 -5.30 2.02 -1.12
N LEU A 157 -4.72 2.68 -2.13
CA LEU A 157 -4.26 4.07 -1.99
C LEU A 157 -5.42 5.04 -1.73
N SER A 158 -6.57 4.84 -2.40
CA SER A 158 -7.78 5.62 -2.15
C SER A 158 -8.31 5.45 -0.72
N HIS A 159 -8.32 4.21 -0.22
CA HIS A 159 -8.71 3.92 1.18
C HIS A 159 -7.71 4.50 2.19
N ALA A 160 -6.41 4.41 1.92
CA ALA A 160 -5.37 5.00 2.77
C ALA A 160 -5.50 6.53 2.84
N ARG A 161 -5.73 7.19 1.69
CA ARG A 161 -6.03 8.63 1.61
C ARG A 161 -7.24 9.00 2.46
N GLU A 162 -8.35 8.27 2.33
CA GLU A 162 -9.54 8.50 3.15
C GLU A 162 -9.25 8.28 4.63
N GLY A 163 -8.54 7.20 4.98
CA GLY A 163 -8.13 6.89 6.34
C GLY A 163 -7.28 7.99 6.96
N ALA A 164 -6.31 8.52 6.21
CA ALA A 164 -5.44 9.61 6.63
C ALA A 164 -6.26 10.88 6.91
N ASN A 165 -7.11 11.28 5.97
CA ASN A 165 -7.96 12.46 6.11
C ASN A 165 -8.91 12.37 7.31
N ARG A 166 -9.60 11.23 7.48
CA ARG A 166 -10.57 11.03 8.57
C ARG A 166 -9.93 10.98 9.95
N ASN A 167 -8.65 10.59 10.04
CA ASN A 167 -7.96 10.43 11.31
C ASN A 167 -6.88 11.50 11.56
N GLY A 168 -6.77 12.53 10.71
CA GLY A 168 -5.74 13.56 10.82
C GLY A 168 -4.33 12.98 10.80
N ARG A 169 -4.07 12.00 9.95
CA ARG A 169 -2.74 11.39 9.74
C ARG A 169 -2.18 11.80 8.39
N ALA A 170 -0.85 11.72 8.24
CA ALA A 170 -0.22 11.98 6.96
C ALA A 170 -0.11 10.71 6.11
N TYR A 171 -0.04 10.86 4.78
CA TYR A 171 0.38 9.78 3.91
C TYR A 171 1.23 10.29 2.75
N ALA A 172 2.07 9.42 2.19
CA ALA A 172 2.81 9.68 0.98
C ALA A 172 2.94 8.39 0.15
N VAL A 173 3.12 8.52 -1.14
CA VAL A 173 3.34 7.37 -2.02
C VAL A 173 4.77 6.87 -1.90
N MET A 174 4.93 5.55 -1.82
CA MET A 174 6.22 4.86 -1.84
C MET A 174 6.26 3.83 -2.96
N TYR A 175 7.05 4.07 -3.98
CA TYR A 175 7.27 3.09 -5.04
C TYR A 175 8.33 2.08 -4.64
N ASP A 176 8.02 0.80 -4.82
CA ASP A 176 8.96 -0.31 -4.68
C ASP A 176 9.35 -0.82 -6.06
N LEU A 177 10.64 -0.71 -6.39
CA LEU A 177 11.18 -1.10 -7.70
C LEU A 177 11.51 -2.60 -7.81
N SER A 178 11.27 -3.38 -6.75
CA SER A 178 11.58 -4.81 -6.74
C SER A 178 10.91 -5.55 -7.89
N GLY A 179 11.67 -6.39 -8.60
CA GLY A 179 11.17 -7.18 -9.71
C GLY A 179 10.88 -6.40 -11.00
N LEU A 180 11.23 -5.10 -11.09
CA LEU A 180 11.12 -4.37 -12.35
C LEU A 180 12.11 -4.90 -13.40
N PRO A 181 11.69 -5.05 -14.65
CA PRO A 181 12.61 -5.31 -15.75
C PRO A 181 13.37 -4.04 -16.16
N LYS A 182 14.36 -4.21 -17.03
CA LYS A 182 15.00 -3.08 -17.73
C LYS A 182 13.94 -2.21 -18.43
N GLY A 183 14.06 -0.90 -18.34
CA GLY A 183 13.08 0.06 -18.86
C GLY A 183 11.84 0.26 -17.95
N GLY A 184 11.70 -0.53 -16.88
CA GLY A 184 10.51 -0.57 -16.04
C GLY A 184 10.27 0.69 -15.19
N THR A 185 11.28 1.52 -14.95
CA THR A 185 11.13 2.78 -14.20
C THR A 185 10.16 3.76 -14.86
N LYS A 186 9.95 3.66 -16.17
CA LYS A 186 8.94 4.48 -16.89
C LYS A 186 7.50 4.21 -16.44
N LEU A 187 7.21 3.04 -15.88
CA LEU A 187 5.91 2.75 -15.29
C LEU A 187 5.65 3.67 -14.08
N VAL A 188 6.67 3.92 -13.26
CA VAL A 188 6.57 4.82 -12.11
C VAL A 188 6.29 6.26 -12.57
N GLU A 189 6.98 6.74 -13.61
CA GLU A 189 6.72 8.08 -14.15
C GLU A 189 5.28 8.23 -14.66
N THR A 190 4.77 7.20 -15.33
CA THR A 190 3.40 7.19 -15.87
C THR A 190 2.36 7.17 -14.74
N ASP A 191 2.53 6.27 -13.77
CA ASP A 191 1.65 6.16 -12.62
C ASP A 191 1.66 7.44 -11.77
N TRP A 192 2.85 8.02 -11.52
CA TRP A 192 2.95 9.27 -10.78
C TRP A 192 2.19 10.42 -11.45
N ARG A 193 2.34 10.59 -12.77
CA ARG A 193 1.57 11.60 -13.52
C ARG A 193 0.06 11.36 -13.36
N GLU A 194 -0.38 10.12 -13.43
CA GLU A 194 -1.80 9.78 -13.27
C GLU A 194 -2.32 10.12 -11.87
N LEU A 195 -1.57 9.79 -10.82
CA LEU A 195 -1.90 10.15 -9.44
C LEU A 195 -1.91 11.67 -9.23
N ARG A 196 -0.93 12.39 -9.79
CA ARG A 196 -0.85 13.85 -9.71
C ARG A 196 -1.98 14.53 -10.49
N ASP A 197 -2.22 14.14 -11.74
CA ASP A 197 -3.09 14.88 -12.66
C ASP A 197 -4.57 14.52 -12.49
N LYS A 198 -4.89 13.23 -12.33
CA LYS A 198 -6.26 12.75 -12.17
C LYS A 198 -6.70 12.74 -10.71
N MET A 199 -5.94 12.06 -9.86
CA MET A 199 -6.25 11.93 -8.44
C MET A 199 -5.99 13.22 -7.66
N GLN A 200 -5.19 14.14 -8.23
CA GLN A 200 -4.73 15.38 -7.62
C GLN A 200 -4.15 15.14 -6.22
N ILE A 201 -3.41 14.05 -6.09
CA ILE A 201 -2.98 13.51 -4.80
C ILE A 201 -2.11 14.50 -4.01
N THR A 202 -1.33 15.35 -4.69
CA THR A 202 -0.48 16.38 -4.08
C THR A 202 -1.24 17.59 -3.54
N ASN A 203 -2.52 17.72 -3.91
CA ASN A 203 -3.43 18.76 -3.41
C ASN A 203 -4.25 18.28 -2.20
N ASP A 204 -4.14 17.01 -1.85
CA ASP A 204 -4.84 16.42 -0.71
C ASP A 204 -4.27 16.97 0.61
N PRO A 205 -5.09 17.47 1.56
CA PRO A 205 -4.60 18.08 2.79
C PRO A 205 -3.83 17.09 3.70
N ALA A 206 -4.09 15.80 3.58
CA ALA A 206 -3.38 14.76 4.33
C ALA A 206 -2.07 14.29 3.63
N TYR A 207 -1.79 14.77 2.40
CA TYR A 207 -0.57 14.38 1.71
C TYR A 207 0.68 15.03 2.32
N LEU A 208 1.69 14.21 2.62
CA LEU A 208 2.92 14.67 3.28
C LEU A 208 3.75 15.54 2.35
N ASN A 209 4.12 16.70 2.83
CA ASN A 209 5.06 17.61 2.20
C ASN A 209 6.35 17.72 3.01
N HIS A 210 7.43 18.18 2.39
CA HIS A 210 8.67 18.58 3.07
C HIS A 210 9.35 19.70 2.29
N LYS A 211 9.73 20.76 2.99
CA LYS A 211 10.32 21.97 2.38
C LYS A 211 9.46 22.55 1.25
N GLY A 212 8.14 22.57 1.45
CA GLY A 212 7.16 23.10 0.49
C GLY A 212 6.90 22.22 -0.74
N LYS A 213 7.33 20.96 -0.75
CA LYS A 213 7.19 20.04 -1.87
C LYS A 213 6.57 18.70 -1.42
N PRO A 214 5.70 18.06 -2.23
CA PRO A 214 5.14 16.76 -1.92
C PRO A 214 6.25 15.70 -1.83
N VAL A 215 6.13 14.82 -0.84
CA VAL A 215 7.10 13.74 -0.62
C VAL A 215 6.74 12.53 -1.47
N VAL A 216 7.70 12.01 -2.23
CA VAL A 216 7.61 10.71 -2.91
C VAL A 216 8.79 9.85 -2.48
N THR A 217 8.50 8.61 -2.12
CA THR A 217 9.55 7.67 -1.71
C THR A 217 9.79 6.63 -2.81
N VAL A 218 11.06 6.29 -3.05
CA VAL A 218 11.46 5.26 -4.03
C VAL A 218 12.38 4.26 -3.34
N TRP A 219 11.90 3.03 -3.16
CA TRP A 219 12.65 1.91 -2.60
C TRP A 219 13.29 1.07 -3.71
N GLY A 220 14.50 0.59 -3.46
CA GLY A 220 15.14 -0.40 -4.33
C GLY A 220 16.29 0.13 -5.18
N ILE A 221 16.78 1.34 -4.90
CA ILE A 221 17.86 1.97 -5.68
C ILE A 221 19.21 1.43 -5.24
N GLY A 222 19.97 0.89 -6.20
CA GLY A 222 21.36 0.44 -5.99
C GLY A 222 21.52 -0.89 -5.27
N PHE A 223 20.46 -1.66 -5.05
CA PHE A 223 20.53 -2.98 -4.43
C PHE A 223 21.12 -4.04 -5.36
N MET A 224 21.90 -4.94 -4.76
CA MET A 224 22.47 -6.13 -5.39
C MET A 224 21.81 -7.39 -4.82
N ASP A 225 21.03 -8.10 -5.62
CA ASP A 225 20.35 -9.32 -5.18
C ASP A 225 21.29 -10.53 -5.34
N GLY A 226 21.77 -11.08 -4.22
CA GLY A 226 22.74 -12.17 -4.25
C GLY A 226 24.06 -11.82 -4.98
N GLY A 227 24.50 -10.58 -4.87
CA GLY A 227 25.72 -10.08 -5.53
C GLY A 227 25.55 -9.72 -7.01
N LYS A 228 24.32 -9.77 -7.55
CA LYS A 228 24.02 -9.40 -8.94
C LYS A 228 23.18 -8.12 -8.98
N PRO A 229 23.44 -7.22 -9.95
CA PRO A 229 22.61 -6.04 -10.15
C PRO A 229 21.19 -6.45 -10.55
N ARG A 230 20.21 -5.65 -10.13
CA ARG A 230 18.83 -5.80 -10.57
C ARG A 230 18.67 -5.54 -12.07
N ALA A 231 17.59 -6.02 -12.67
CA ALA A 231 17.38 -5.90 -14.12
C ALA A 231 17.23 -4.44 -14.61
N TYR A 232 16.63 -3.56 -13.80
CA TYR A 232 16.66 -2.12 -14.06
C TYR A 232 17.99 -1.53 -13.61
N THR A 233 18.50 -0.55 -14.36
CA THR A 233 19.84 -0.01 -14.17
C THR A 233 19.87 1.16 -13.20
N LEU A 234 21.02 1.44 -12.62
CA LEU A 234 21.23 2.62 -11.78
C LEU A 234 21.00 3.93 -12.55
N LYS A 235 21.33 3.96 -13.86
CA LYS A 235 21.03 5.08 -14.74
C LYS A 235 19.52 5.34 -14.86
N GLU A 236 18.71 4.30 -14.99
CA GLU A 236 17.25 4.44 -14.99
C GLU A 236 16.72 4.98 -13.65
N CYS A 237 17.31 4.55 -12.53
CA CYS A 237 16.99 5.11 -11.22
C CYS A 237 17.34 6.60 -11.13
N TYR A 238 18.51 7.00 -11.61
CA TYR A 238 18.93 8.40 -11.66
C TYR A 238 17.95 9.24 -12.49
N GLU A 239 17.57 8.77 -13.67
CA GLU A 239 16.59 9.45 -14.55
C GLU A 239 15.22 9.58 -13.87
N LEU A 240 14.74 8.52 -13.20
CA LEU A 240 13.48 8.56 -12.43
C LEU A 240 13.54 9.60 -11.30
N VAL A 241 14.61 9.62 -10.53
CA VAL A 241 14.76 10.59 -9.42
C VAL A 241 14.81 12.02 -9.96
N ARG A 242 15.53 12.25 -11.06
CA ARG A 242 15.54 13.55 -11.75
C ARG A 242 14.16 13.96 -12.22
N PHE A 243 13.40 13.02 -12.80
CA PHE A 243 12.01 13.25 -13.22
C PHE A 243 11.16 13.71 -12.03
N LEU A 244 11.16 12.97 -10.91
CA LEU A 244 10.37 13.32 -9.73
C LEU A 244 10.79 14.68 -9.12
N LYS A 245 12.09 14.98 -9.07
CA LYS A 245 12.60 16.28 -8.62
C LYS A 245 12.16 17.42 -9.55
N ALA A 246 12.20 17.21 -10.86
CA ALA A 246 11.74 18.18 -11.87
C ALA A 246 10.22 18.40 -11.82
N ASP A 247 9.47 17.36 -11.43
CA ASP A 247 8.02 17.40 -11.20
C ASP A 247 7.64 18.07 -9.87
N GLY A 248 8.61 18.64 -9.16
CA GLY A 248 8.41 19.42 -7.94
C GLY A 248 8.44 18.63 -6.64
N CYS A 249 8.80 17.34 -6.65
CA CYS A 249 8.80 16.51 -5.46
C CYS A 249 10.04 16.64 -4.58
N THR A 250 9.88 16.46 -3.28
CA THR A 250 10.93 15.99 -2.38
C THR A 250 11.01 14.47 -2.49
N VAL A 251 12.17 13.95 -2.85
CA VAL A 251 12.35 12.49 -3.06
C VAL A 251 13.14 11.89 -1.90
N MET A 252 12.56 10.90 -1.25
CA MET A 252 13.21 10.07 -0.23
C MET A 252 13.56 8.70 -0.84
N LEU A 253 14.78 8.23 -0.61
CA LEU A 253 15.29 7.02 -1.26
C LEU A 253 15.50 5.88 -0.25
N GLY A 254 15.06 4.68 -0.62
CA GLY A 254 15.45 3.43 0.02
C GLY A 254 16.65 2.84 -0.71
N VAL A 255 17.79 2.87 -0.04
CA VAL A 255 19.10 2.47 -0.58
C VAL A 255 19.76 1.42 0.32
N PRO A 256 20.72 0.62 -0.17
CA PRO A 256 21.48 -0.34 0.64
C PRO A 256 22.26 0.35 1.77
N THR A 257 22.53 -0.38 2.85
CA THR A 257 23.29 0.15 4.01
C THR A 257 24.70 0.60 3.63
N GLY A 258 25.31 -0.04 2.64
CA GLY A 258 26.64 0.29 2.12
C GLY A 258 26.69 1.39 1.06
N TRP A 259 25.62 2.19 0.85
CA TRP A 259 25.57 3.15 -0.24
C TRP A 259 26.63 4.26 -0.17
N ARG A 260 27.10 4.63 1.03
CA ARG A 260 28.13 5.67 1.21
C ARG A 260 29.50 5.21 0.80
N THR A 261 29.79 3.93 1.00
CA THR A 261 31.11 3.30 0.76
C THR A 261 31.12 2.42 -0.48
N LEU A 262 29.93 2.23 -1.12
CA LEU A 262 29.71 1.36 -2.28
C LEU A 262 30.15 -0.09 -2.03
N ASP A 263 29.87 -0.58 -0.83
CA ASP A 263 30.21 -1.94 -0.40
C ASP A 263 28.96 -2.79 -0.07
N ARG A 264 29.20 -4.00 0.44
CA ARG A 264 28.17 -4.99 0.84
C ARG A 264 27.19 -5.29 -0.31
N ASP A 265 25.90 -5.02 -0.07
CA ASP A 265 24.76 -5.22 -0.96
C ASP A 265 24.50 -4.03 -1.91
N CYS A 266 25.43 -3.09 -1.98
CA CYS A 266 25.32 -1.89 -2.81
C CYS A 266 26.01 -2.07 -4.17
N ALA A 267 25.41 -1.50 -5.21
CA ALA A 267 26.05 -1.35 -6.52
C ALA A 267 27.36 -0.54 -6.39
N LYS A 268 28.44 -1.11 -6.91
CA LYS A 268 29.79 -0.50 -6.88
C LYS A 268 29.96 0.50 -8.03
N ASP A 269 29.05 1.47 -8.10
CA ASP A 269 28.99 2.48 -9.16
C ASP A 269 28.89 3.87 -8.51
N PRO A 270 29.86 4.79 -8.81
CA PRO A 270 29.86 6.16 -8.30
C PRO A 270 28.56 6.94 -8.55
N LEU A 271 27.77 6.57 -9.58
CA LEU A 271 26.48 7.16 -9.87
C LEU A 271 25.51 7.10 -8.67
N MET A 272 25.73 6.15 -7.74
CA MET A 272 24.97 6.10 -6.47
C MET A 272 25.04 7.37 -5.65
N HIS A 273 26.15 8.11 -5.72
CA HIS A 273 26.35 9.36 -4.97
C HIS A 273 25.77 10.58 -5.69
N GLU A 274 25.35 10.43 -6.95
CA GLU A 274 24.76 11.52 -7.75
C GLU A 274 23.22 11.49 -7.72
N ILE A 275 22.63 10.36 -7.31
CA ILE A 275 21.18 10.16 -7.21
C ILE A 275 20.64 10.86 -5.97
#